data_e485f2eddc6b5a84573a048393594b7b
#
_entry.id   e485f2eddc6b5a84573a048393594b7b
#
_cell.length_a   1.000
_cell.length_b   1.000
_cell.length_c   1.000
_cell.angle_alpha   90.00
_cell.angle_beta   90.00
_cell.angle_gamma   90.00
#
_symmetry.space_group_name_H-M   'P 1'
#
loop_
_entity.id
_entity.type
_entity.pdbx_description
1 polymer ?
#
loop_
_entity_poly.entity_id
_entity_poly.type
_entity_poly.pdbx_seq_one_letter_code
_entity_poly.pdbx_strand_id
1 'polypeptide(L)'
;TVTDYKIKSDKIKETTKIVLISDLHNSQFGSKNKRLLDKIQKQDPDLILMDGDMLNEDGKNAQTAVELIRELKKTAPVYYALGNHEIAYRQRRDKNLYQKLQKAGSKVVEKEYEDIKVRGNKIRIGGLYEYAFAVDGAGNMDKKSIPSKVRDFLMDFEDTDTFKIMLSHRPDSFVFGQAADTWKINLVVSGHV
;
A
#
# COMPACT_ATOMS: atom_id res chain seq x y z
N THR A 1 17.91 1.99 8.76
CA THR A 1 18.41 2.63 7.55
C THR A 1 17.25 3.33 6.85
N VAL A 2 17.51 4.35 6.05
CA VAL A 2 16.60 4.92 5.04
C VAL A 2 17.24 4.63 3.70
N THR A 3 16.44 4.18 2.74
CA THR A 3 16.88 3.99 1.36
C THR A 3 16.09 4.95 0.49
N ASP A 4 16.78 5.71 -0.34
CA ASP A 4 16.16 6.70 -1.21
C ASP A 4 16.09 6.18 -2.65
N TYR A 5 14.91 6.31 -3.24
CA TYR A 5 14.66 6.05 -4.65
C TYR A 5 14.19 7.33 -5.33
N LYS A 6 14.65 7.57 -6.54
CA LYS A 6 14.20 8.68 -7.37
C LYS A 6 13.51 8.17 -8.63
N ILE A 7 12.22 8.42 -8.72
CA ILE A 7 11.39 8.00 -9.86
C ILE A 7 10.99 9.26 -10.63
N LYS A 8 11.11 9.21 -11.97
CA LYS A 8 10.73 10.30 -12.86
C LYS A 8 9.55 9.88 -13.73
N SER A 9 8.61 10.79 -13.92
CA SER A 9 7.49 10.62 -14.84
C SER A 9 7.03 11.96 -15.37
N ASP A 10 6.64 12.02 -16.63
CA ASP A 10 6.08 13.23 -17.27
C ASP A 10 4.73 13.65 -16.66
N LYS A 11 4.09 12.74 -15.92
CA LYS A 11 2.83 13.00 -15.19
C LYS A 11 3.06 13.72 -13.85
N ILE A 12 4.30 13.78 -13.36
CA ILE A 12 4.68 14.44 -12.11
C ILE A 12 5.46 15.71 -12.43
N LYS A 13 4.88 16.86 -12.13
CA LYS A 13 5.46 18.17 -12.44
C LYS A 13 6.30 18.71 -11.28
N GLU A 14 5.83 18.49 -10.05
CA GLU A 14 6.49 18.93 -8.84
C GLU A 14 6.98 17.72 -8.02
N THR A 15 8.17 17.83 -7.46
CA THR A 15 8.73 16.77 -6.62
C THR A 15 7.79 16.46 -5.46
N THR A 16 7.39 15.20 -5.35
CA THR A 16 6.55 14.69 -4.26
C THR A 16 7.36 13.68 -3.47
N LYS A 17 7.49 13.90 -2.17
CA LYS A 17 8.19 13.02 -1.25
C LYS A 17 7.23 12.00 -0.66
N ILE A 18 7.49 10.73 -0.87
CA ILE A 18 6.68 9.64 -0.37
C ILE A 18 7.54 8.77 0.54
N VAL A 19 7.07 8.52 1.75
CA VAL A 19 7.68 7.53 2.64
C VAL A 19 6.89 6.24 2.55
N LEU A 20 7.59 5.12 2.27
CA LEU A 20 7.06 3.77 2.29
C LEU A 20 7.53 3.05 3.56
N ILE A 21 6.61 2.39 4.25
CA ILE A 21 6.86 1.52 5.40
C ILE A 21 6.18 0.18 5.15
N SER A 22 6.89 -0.91 5.36
CA SER A 22 6.36 -2.28 5.26
C SER A 22 6.99 -3.17 6.33
N ASP A 23 6.38 -4.33 6.60
CA ASP A 23 6.96 -5.43 7.38
C ASP A 23 7.47 -5.04 8.78
N LEU A 24 6.67 -4.25 9.51
CA LEU A 24 7.01 -3.84 10.87
C LEU A 24 6.85 -4.99 11.89
N HIS A 25 5.87 -5.89 11.67
CA HIS A 25 5.63 -7.07 12.49
C HIS A 25 5.58 -6.78 13.99
N ASN A 26 4.83 -5.75 14.39
CA ASN A 26 4.75 -5.26 15.77
C ASN A 26 6.08 -4.80 16.38
N SER A 27 7.17 -4.72 15.60
CA SER A 27 8.45 -4.22 16.08
C SER A 27 8.33 -2.78 16.59
N GLN A 28 9.08 -2.46 17.63
CA GLN A 28 9.11 -1.12 18.21
C GLN A 28 10.52 -0.54 18.14
N PHE A 29 10.63 0.64 17.56
CA PHE A 29 11.88 1.39 17.43
C PHE A 29 11.92 2.53 18.46
N GLY A 30 12.28 2.16 19.70
CA GLY A 30 12.20 3.03 20.87
C GLY A 30 10.79 3.07 21.46
N SER A 31 10.63 3.76 22.60
CA SER A 31 9.31 3.91 23.24
C SER A 31 8.30 4.49 22.23
N LYS A 32 7.15 3.81 22.06
CA LYS A 32 6.08 4.22 21.15
C LYS A 32 6.55 4.54 19.72
N ASN A 33 7.54 3.79 19.24
CA ASN A 33 8.14 3.99 17.91
C ASN A 33 8.80 5.36 17.69
N LYS A 34 9.20 6.06 18.75
CA LYS A 34 9.73 7.43 18.65
C LYS A 34 10.88 7.55 17.63
N ARG A 35 11.84 6.60 17.62
CA ARG A 35 12.96 6.64 16.67
C ARG A 35 12.52 6.49 15.21
N LEU A 36 11.47 5.69 14.96
CA LEU A 36 10.90 5.53 13.63
C LEU A 36 10.17 6.82 13.21
N LEU A 37 9.33 7.36 14.10
CA LEU A 37 8.59 8.60 13.87
C LEU A 37 9.53 9.78 13.60
N ASP A 38 10.55 9.97 14.42
CA ASP A 38 11.55 11.04 14.24
C ASP A 38 12.27 10.91 12.88
N LYS A 39 12.56 9.66 12.47
CA LYS A 39 13.20 9.39 11.19
C LYS A 39 12.30 9.71 10.00
N ILE A 40 11.00 9.38 10.09
CA ILE A 40 10.01 9.68 9.04
C ILE A 40 9.77 11.18 8.96
N GLN A 41 9.58 11.86 10.09
CA GLN A 41 9.37 13.31 10.11
C GLN A 41 10.54 14.09 9.50
N LYS A 42 11.78 13.63 9.71
CA LYS A 42 12.97 14.23 9.08
C LYS A 42 12.99 14.13 7.56
N GLN A 43 12.24 13.20 6.96
CA GLN A 43 12.10 13.12 5.50
C GLN A 43 11.16 14.21 4.95
N ASP A 44 10.34 14.83 5.82
CA ASP A 44 9.34 15.82 5.44
C ASP A 44 8.44 15.31 4.29
N PRO A 45 7.72 14.17 4.51
CA PRO A 45 6.95 13.53 3.46
C PRO A 45 5.66 14.28 3.14
N ASP A 46 5.28 14.26 1.87
CA ASP A 46 3.97 14.70 1.39
C ASP A 46 2.90 13.60 1.53
N LEU A 47 3.34 12.34 1.53
CA LEU A 47 2.51 11.13 1.68
C LEU A 47 3.26 10.06 2.45
N ILE A 48 2.51 9.24 3.18
CA ILE A 48 3.03 8.04 3.86
C ILE A 48 2.22 6.83 3.38
N LEU A 49 2.92 5.84 2.84
CA LEU A 49 2.35 4.57 2.40
C LEU A 49 2.77 3.47 3.38
N MET A 50 1.81 2.76 3.94
CA MET A 50 2.02 1.59 4.79
C MET A 50 1.57 0.36 4.00
N ASP A 51 2.53 -0.46 3.56
CA ASP A 51 2.28 -1.53 2.61
C ASP A 51 2.35 -2.91 3.26
N GLY A 52 1.44 -3.13 4.21
CA GLY A 52 1.18 -4.44 4.83
C GLY A 52 2.20 -4.89 5.86
N ASP A 53 1.79 -5.92 6.59
CA ASP A 53 2.55 -6.62 7.63
C ASP A 53 3.09 -5.70 8.72
N MET A 54 2.29 -4.69 9.10
CA MET A 54 2.58 -3.82 10.25
C MET A 54 2.39 -4.55 11.57
N LEU A 55 1.54 -5.57 11.61
CA LEU A 55 1.26 -6.41 12.76
C LEU A 55 1.55 -7.89 12.48
N ASN A 56 1.65 -8.70 13.51
CA ASN A 56 1.72 -10.16 13.39
C ASN A 56 0.33 -10.77 13.47
N GLU A 57 0.08 -11.84 12.70
CA GLU A 57 -1.21 -12.55 12.68
C GLU A 57 -1.58 -13.16 14.04
N ASP A 58 -0.59 -13.53 14.85
CA ASP A 58 -0.72 -14.07 16.20
C ASP A 58 -0.64 -13.00 17.29
N GLY A 59 -0.44 -11.75 16.90
CA GLY A 59 -0.33 -10.61 17.81
C GLY A 59 -1.55 -10.48 18.74
N LYS A 60 -1.32 -10.07 19.99
CA LYS A 60 -2.40 -9.91 20.98
C LYS A 60 -3.42 -8.85 20.59
N ASN A 61 -2.96 -7.81 19.92
CA ASN A 61 -3.80 -6.71 19.43
C ASN A 61 -3.09 -5.92 18.32
N ALA A 62 -3.83 -5.05 17.65
CA ALA A 62 -3.33 -4.17 16.59
C ALA A 62 -2.83 -2.81 17.13
N GLN A 63 -2.58 -2.70 18.43
CA GLN A 63 -2.32 -1.41 19.09
C GLN A 63 -1.09 -0.70 18.52
N THR A 64 -0.01 -1.43 18.26
CA THR A 64 1.23 -0.86 17.70
C THR A 64 0.96 -0.16 16.36
N ALA A 65 0.25 -0.82 15.45
CA ALA A 65 -0.12 -0.24 14.15
C ALA A 65 -1.07 0.96 14.31
N VAL A 66 -2.07 0.84 15.18
CA VAL A 66 -3.05 1.91 15.46
C VAL A 66 -2.37 3.16 16.05
N GLU A 67 -1.46 2.99 17.01
CA GLU A 67 -0.73 4.11 17.59
C GLU A 67 0.23 4.76 16.59
N LEU A 68 0.91 3.95 15.79
CA LEU A 68 1.79 4.44 14.74
C LEU A 68 1.03 5.30 13.73
N ILE A 69 -0.13 4.84 13.24
CA ILE A 69 -0.98 5.61 12.33
C ILE A 69 -1.40 6.95 12.95
N ARG A 70 -1.82 6.95 14.23
CA ARG A 70 -2.24 8.18 14.92
C ARG A 70 -1.13 9.24 14.97
N GLU A 71 0.11 8.82 15.11
CA GLU A 71 1.24 9.73 15.09
C GLU A 71 1.63 10.15 13.67
N LEU A 72 1.69 9.20 12.74
CA LEU A 72 2.07 9.46 11.35
C LEU A 72 1.13 10.43 10.63
N LYS A 73 -0.19 10.32 10.86
CA LYS A 73 -1.17 11.23 10.25
C LYS A 73 -1.01 12.70 10.64
N LYS A 74 -0.28 13.00 11.72
CA LYS A 74 0.07 14.37 12.11
C LYS A 74 1.14 14.97 11.20
N THR A 75 1.90 14.12 10.50
CA THR A 75 2.97 14.51 9.59
C THR A 75 2.47 14.63 8.15
N ALA A 76 1.78 13.61 7.64
CA ALA A 76 1.24 13.57 6.28
C ALA A 76 0.06 12.59 6.19
N PRO A 77 -0.76 12.65 5.11
CA PRO A 77 -1.79 11.65 4.84
C PRO A 77 -1.21 10.23 4.79
N VAL A 78 -1.92 9.27 5.40
CA VAL A 78 -1.49 7.86 5.52
C VAL A 78 -2.42 6.97 4.72
N TYR A 79 -1.86 6.21 3.76
CA TYR A 79 -2.53 5.15 3.02
C TYR A 79 -2.03 3.80 3.49
N TYR A 80 -2.93 2.86 3.69
CA TYR A 80 -2.62 1.56 4.27
C TYR A 80 -3.15 0.44 3.38
N ALA A 81 -2.27 -0.36 2.81
CA ALA A 81 -2.59 -1.62 2.17
C ALA A 81 -2.37 -2.79 3.13
N LEU A 82 -3.03 -3.91 2.86
CA LEU A 82 -3.00 -5.07 3.73
C LEU A 82 -1.89 -6.03 3.30
N GLY A 83 -1.21 -6.61 4.28
CA GLY A 83 -0.36 -7.78 4.09
C GLY A 83 -1.08 -9.08 4.50
N ASN A 84 -0.38 -10.20 4.38
CA ASN A 84 -0.93 -11.49 4.77
C ASN A 84 -1.22 -11.57 6.29
N HIS A 85 -0.42 -10.90 7.10
CA HIS A 85 -0.64 -10.85 8.54
C HIS A 85 -1.90 -10.08 8.93
N GLU A 86 -2.21 -8.95 8.29
CA GLU A 86 -3.47 -8.24 8.51
C GLU A 86 -4.68 -9.08 8.12
N ILE A 87 -4.62 -9.76 6.98
CA ILE A 87 -5.72 -10.61 6.50
C ILE A 87 -5.96 -11.77 7.46
N ALA A 88 -4.91 -12.49 7.85
CA ALA A 88 -4.98 -13.60 8.80
C ALA A 88 -5.46 -13.13 10.19
N TYR A 89 -4.93 -12.01 10.69
CA TYR A 89 -5.34 -11.43 11.95
C TYR A 89 -6.83 -11.05 11.95
N ARG A 90 -7.31 -10.39 10.88
CA ARG A 90 -8.72 -10.04 10.74
C ARG A 90 -9.63 -11.26 10.73
N GLN A 91 -9.25 -12.34 10.05
CA GLN A 91 -10.05 -13.55 9.96
C GLN A 91 -10.13 -14.30 11.30
N ARG A 92 -9.02 -14.37 12.03
CA ARG A 92 -8.89 -15.23 13.21
C ARG A 92 -9.14 -14.52 14.53
N ARG A 93 -8.92 -13.18 14.61
CA ARG A 93 -8.88 -12.45 15.87
C ARG A 93 -9.77 -11.23 15.94
N ASP A 94 -9.76 -10.37 14.92
CA ASP A 94 -10.46 -9.09 15.02
C ASP A 94 -11.05 -8.65 13.67
N LYS A 95 -12.30 -8.99 13.45
CA LYS A 95 -13.04 -8.64 12.24
C LYS A 95 -13.15 -7.12 12.01
N ASN A 96 -12.94 -6.31 13.05
CA ASN A 96 -13.02 -4.85 13.00
C ASN A 96 -11.66 -4.18 12.75
N LEU A 97 -10.63 -4.94 12.36
CA LEU A 97 -9.29 -4.40 12.15
C LEU A 97 -9.31 -3.17 11.21
N TYR A 98 -9.97 -3.28 10.07
CA TYR A 98 -9.99 -2.18 9.07
C TYR A 98 -10.59 -0.91 9.66
N GLN A 99 -11.72 -1.02 10.37
CA GLN A 99 -12.35 0.12 11.02
C GLN A 99 -11.44 0.75 12.08
N LYS A 100 -10.64 -0.05 12.78
CA LYS A 100 -9.66 0.44 13.77
C LYS A 100 -8.54 1.23 13.10
N LEU A 101 -7.99 0.72 11.99
CA LEU A 101 -6.95 1.40 11.21
C LEU A 101 -7.50 2.72 10.61
N GLN A 102 -8.71 2.71 10.05
CA GLN A 102 -9.37 3.91 9.52
C GLN A 102 -9.65 4.95 10.63
N LYS A 103 -10.18 4.53 11.79
CA LYS A 103 -10.42 5.41 12.94
C LYS A 103 -9.11 5.98 13.51
N ALA A 104 -7.99 5.29 13.33
CA ALA A 104 -6.67 5.82 13.70
C ALA A 104 -6.23 6.95 12.77
N GLY A 105 -6.74 7.00 11.54
CA GLY A 105 -6.54 8.09 10.59
C GLY A 105 -5.83 7.69 9.30
N SER A 106 -5.74 6.40 8.98
CA SER A 106 -5.31 5.96 7.65
C SER A 106 -6.48 5.77 6.70
N LYS A 107 -6.24 5.94 5.40
CA LYS A 107 -7.12 5.41 4.35
C LYS A 107 -6.66 3.97 4.06
N VAL A 108 -7.50 3.01 4.45
CA VAL A 108 -7.25 1.60 4.09
C VAL A 108 -7.67 1.40 2.64
N VAL A 109 -6.75 0.93 1.80
CA VAL A 109 -6.98 0.65 0.37
C VAL A 109 -6.89 -0.86 0.14
N GLU A 110 -8.01 -1.49 -0.18
CA GLU A 110 -8.10 -2.91 -0.49
C GLU A 110 -9.17 -3.12 -1.56
N LYS A 111 -8.73 -3.26 -2.81
CA LYS A 111 -9.57 -3.14 -4.00
C LYS A 111 -10.39 -1.83 -4.00
N GLU A 112 -9.73 -0.80 -3.50
CA GLU A 112 -10.22 0.58 -3.46
C GLU A 112 -9.09 1.51 -3.86
N TYR A 113 -9.44 2.71 -4.32
CA TYR A 113 -8.48 3.76 -4.61
C TYR A 113 -9.01 5.14 -4.24
N GLU A 114 -8.12 6.10 -4.22
CA GLU A 114 -8.45 7.52 -4.05
C GLU A 114 -7.64 8.37 -5.04
N ASP A 115 -8.32 9.32 -5.68
CA ASP A 115 -7.68 10.35 -6.49
C ASP A 115 -7.38 11.56 -5.62
N ILE A 116 -6.11 11.94 -5.53
CA ILE A 116 -5.64 13.01 -4.68
C ILE A 116 -4.86 14.07 -5.46
N LYS A 117 -4.71 15.23 -4.85
CA LYS A 117 -3.83 16.29 -5.36
C LYS A 117 -2.77 16.62 -4.33
N VAL A 118 -1.49 16.41 -4.70
CA VAL A 118 -0.34 16.64 -3.85
C VAL A 118 0.66 17.50 -4.60
N ARG A 119 1.07 18.65 -4.05
CA ARG A 119 1.94 19.63 -4.70
C ARG A 119 1.53 19.94 -6.15
N GLY A 120 0.23 20.01 -6.39
CA GLY A 120 -0.31 20.23 -7.74
C GLY A 120 -0.37 18.98 -8.64
N ASN A 121 0.30 17.90 -8.30
CA ASN A 121 0.24 16.63 -9.03
C ASN A 121 -1.07 15.91 -8.76
N LYS A 122 -1.67 15.30 -9.77
CA LYS A 122 -2.80 14.39 -9.63
C LYS A 122 -2.27 12.97 -9.52
N ILE A 123 -2.61 12.28 -8.44
CA ILE A 123 -2.13 10.93 -8.14
C ILE A 123 -3.33 10.06 -7.77
N ARG A 124 -3.42 8.87 -8.36
CA ARG A 124 -4.34 7.82 -7.92
C ARG A 124 -3.58 6.83 -7.07
N ILE A 125 -4.05 6.59 -5.85
CA ILE A 125 -3.46 5.62 -4.91
C ILE A 125 -4.47 4.51 -4.67
N GLY A 126 -4.09 3.27 -4.94
CA GLY A 126 -4.92 2.10 -4.68
C GLY A 126 -4.14 0.98 -4.02
N GLY A 127 -4.86 -0.07 -3.62
CA GLY A 127 -4.28 -1.25 -3.00
C GLY A 127 -4.90 -2.54 -3.50
N LEU A 128 -4.06 -3.56 -3.67
CA LEU A 128 -4.47 -4.89 -4.08
C LEU A 128 -3.57 -5.93 -3.39
N TYR A 129 -4.19 -6.80 -2.58
CA TYR A 129 -3.46 -7.93 -1.97
C TYR A 129 -3.43 -9.15 -2.89
N GLU A 130 -4.51 -9.42 -3.63
CA GLU A 130 -4.62 -10.57 -4.52
C GLU A 130 -3.70 -10.46 -5.73
N TYR A 131 -3.54 -11.57 -6.44
CA TYR A 131 -2.76 -11.58 -7.68
C TYR A 131 -3.44 -10.77 -8.78
N ALA A 132 -2.66 -9.91 -9.43
CA ALA A 132 -3.09 -9.11 -10.57
C ALA A 132 -3.10 -9.89 -11.90
N PHE A 133 -2.92 -11.21 -11.86
CA PHE A 133 -2.82 -12.07 -13.03
C PHE A 133 -3.55 -13.40 -12.86
N ALA A 134 -3.94 -13.98 -13.98
CA ALA A 134 -4.17 -15.39 -14.20
C ALA A 134 -3.59 -15.75 -15.56
N VAL A 135 -3.14 -16.98 -15.73
CA VAL A 135 -2.53 -17.42 -16.97
C VAL A 135 -3.41 -18.40 -17.72
N ASP A 136 -3.37 -18.37 -19.06
CA ASP A 136 -3.97 -19.38 -19.93
C ASP A 136 -3.17 -20.69 -19.94
N GLY A 137 -3.64 -21.68 -20.66
CA GLY A 137 -2.94 -22.96 -20.80
C GLY A 137 -1.59 -22.89 -21.52
N ALA A 138 -1.26 -21.76 -22.16
CA ALA A 138 0.01 -21.48 -22.82
C ALA A 138 0.95 -20.64 -21.93
N GLY A 139 0.51 -20.26 -20.74
CA GLY A 139 1.31 -19.45 -19.80
C GLY A 139 1.26 -17.94 -20.01
N ASN A 140 0.40 -17.45 -20.92
CA ASN A 140 0.20 -16.03 -21.12
C ASN A 140 -0.85 -15.49 -20.15
N MET A 141 -0.77 -14.20 -19.81
CA MET A 141 -1.77 -13.58 -19.00
C MET A 141 -3.16 -13.61 -19.64
N ASP A 142 -4.14 -14.11 -18.88
CA ASP A 142 -5.54 -14.13 -19.27
C ASP A 142 -6.39 -13.27 -18.33
N LYS A 143 -6.70 -12.04 -18.76
CA LYS A 143 -7.53 -11.11 -17.98
C LYS A 143 -8.92 -11.69 -17.65
N LYS A 144 -9.47 -12.59 -18.47
CA LYS A 144 -10.81 -13.17 -18.27
C LYS A 144 -10.84 -14.16 -17.11
N SER A 145 -9.73 -14.85 -16.86
CA SER A 145 -9.58 -15.83 -15.81
C SER A 145 -9.25 -15.22 -14.44
N ILE A 146 -8.89 -13.93 -14.39
CA ILE A 146 -8.73 -13.20 -13.13
C ILE A 146 -10.10 -13.11 -12.44
N PRO A 147 -10.19 -13.34 -11.10
CA PRO A 147 -11.43 -13.18 -10.36
C PRO A 147 -12.10 -11.83 -10.65
N SER A 148 -13.40 -11.83 -10.94
CA SER A 148 -14.11 -10.66 -11.48
C SER A 148 -13.90 -9.39 -10.65
N LYS A 149 -13.95 -9.49 -9.31
CA LYS A 149 -13.73 -8.34 -8.41
C LYS A 149 -12.34 -7.73 -8.53
N VAL A 150 -11.31 -8.55 -8.76
CA VAL A 150 -9.92 -8.07 -8.96
C VAL A 150 -9.80 -7.43 -10.34
N ARG A 151 -10.31 -8.10 -11.37
CA ARG A 151 -10.30 -7.60 -12.74
C ARG A 151 -11.02 -6.26 -12.85
N ASP A 152 -12.24 -6.18 -12.33
CA ASP A 152 -13.09 -4.99 -12.44
C ASP A 152 -12.43 -3.81 -11.69
N PHE A 153 -11.83 -4.07 -10.51
CA PHE A 153 -11.04 -3.08 -9.79
C PHE A 153 -9.83 -2.60 -10.61
N LEU A 154 -9.04 -3.52 -11.19
CA LEU A 154 -7.85 -3.16 -11.96
C LEU A 154 -8.20 -2.39 -13.24
N MET A 155 -9.29 -2.75 -13.91
CA MET A 155 -9.79 -2.02 -15.08
C MET A 155 -10.20 -0.59 -14.72
N ASP A 156 -10.93 -0.43 -13.63
CA ASP A 156 -11.34 0.90 -13.13
C ASP A 156 -10.12 1.71 -12.62
N PHE A 157 -9.20 1.06 -11.92
CA PHE A 157 -7.98 1.69 -11.44
C PHE A 157 -7.09 2.22 -12.56
N GLU A 158 -6.94 1.49 -13.67
CA GLU A 158 -6.11 1.93 -14.78
C GLU A 158 -6.74 3.03 -15.63
N ASP A 159 -8.06 3.22 -15.55
CA ASP A 159 -8.82 4.15 -16.41
C ASP A 159 -8.68 5.61 -15.95
N THR A 160 -7.47 6.12 -16.03
CA THR A 160 -7.14 7.52 -15.78
C THR A 160 -5.77 7.86 -16.33
N ASP A 161 -5.56 9.11 -16.73
CA ASP A 161 -4.26 9.62 -17.14
C ASP A 161 -3.40 10.13 -15.98
N THR A 162 -3.89 10.11 -14.75
CA THR A 162 -3.12 10.54 -13.58
C THR A 162 -1.96 9.58 -13.29
N PHE A 163 -1.00 10.01 -12.47
CA PHE A 163 0.05 9.10 -12.00
C PHE A 163 -0.58 8.09 -11.02
N LYS A 164 -0.40 6.79 -11.29
CA LYS A 164 -1.02 5.69 -10.53
C LYS A 164 -0.01 4.97 -9.68
N ILE A 165 -0.27 4.91 -8.37
CA ILE A 165 0.50 4.16 -7.39
C ILE A 165 -0.37 3.02 -6.87
N MET A 166 0.09 1.78 -7.02
CA MET A 166 -0.52 0.60 -6.45
C MET A 166 0.30 0.09 -5.27
N LEU A 167 -0.33 -0.02 -4.11
CA LEU A 167 0.23 -0.74 -2.97
C LEU A 167 -0.14 -2.22 -3.12
N SER A 168 0.85 -3.07 -3.26
CA SER A 168 0.66 -4.52 -3.38
C SER A 168 1.72 -5.23 -2.58
N HIS A 169 1.38 -5.55 -1.35
CA HIS A 169 2.32 -6.11 -0.37
C HIS A 169 3.14 -7.28 -0.93
N ARG A 170 2.53 -8.12 -1.76
CA ARG A 170 3.18 -9.25 -2.41
C ARG A 170 3.75 -8.86 -3.76
N PRO A 171 5.09 -8.80 -3.92
CA PRO A 171 5.71 -8.40 -5.20
C PRO A 171 5.35 -9.34 -6.35
N ASP A 172 5.17 -10.62 -6.08
CA ASP A 172 4.77 -11.62 -7.06
C ASP A 172 3.39 -11.37 -7.69
N SER A 173 2.54 -10.56 -7.03
CA SER A 173 1.23 -10.18 -7.57
C SER A 173 1.34 -9.50 -8.96
N PHE A 174 2.37 -8.71 -9.18
CA PHE A 174 2.57 -7.98 -10.44
C PHE A 174 3.76 -8.48 -11.27
N VAL A 175 4.68 -9.25 -10.67
CA VAL A 175 5.87 -9.75 -11.38
C VAL A 175 5.51 -10.92 -12.31
N PHE A 176 4.61 -11.79 -11.86
CA PHE A 176 4.22 -12.96 -12.65
C PHE A 176 3.08 -12.68 -13.62
N GLY A 177 2.92 -13.57 -14.61
CA GLY A 177 1.85 -13.50 -15.60
C GLY A 177 1.86 -12.24 -16.44
N GLN A 178 3.00 -11.55 -16.60
CA GLN A 178 3.14 -10.29 -17.35
C GLN A 178 2.20 -9.18 -16.84
N ALA A 179 1.79 -9.24 -15.57
CA ALA A 179 0.83 -8.30 -15.03
C ALA A 179 1.35 -6.85 -15.00
N ALA A 180 2.63 -6.66 -14.71
CA ALA A 180 3.26 -5.33 -14.70
C ALA A 180 3.25 -4.66 -16.08
N ASP A 181 3.36 -5.44 -17.16
CA ASP A 181 3.34 -4.93 -18.54
C ASP A 181 1.92 -4.78 -19.08
N THR A 182 0.95 -5.48 -18.48
CA THR A 182 -0.43 -5.56 -18.98
C THR A 182 -1.32 -4.46 -18.39
N TRP A 183 -1.16 -4.15 -17.10
CA TRP A 183 -1.92 -3.10 -16.43
C TRP A 183 -1.20 -1.75 -16.50
N LYS A 184 -1.94 -0.69 -16.88
CA LYS A 184 -1.38 0.67 -17.01
C LYS A 184 -1.18 1.34 -15.64
N ILE A 185 -0.23 0.82 -14.85
CA ILE A 185 0.12 1.34 -13.53
C ILE A 185 1.52 1.96 -13.61
N ASN A 186 1.72 3.15 -13.02
CA ASN A 186 3.00 3.86 -13.12
C ASN A 186 4.02 3.41 -12.08
N LEU A 187 3.55 3.00 -10.89
CA LEU A 187 4.38 2.55 -9.79
C LEU A 187 3.63 1.50 -8.98
N VAL A 188 4.23 0.35 -8.80
CA VAL A 188 3.82 -0.64 -7.80
C VAL A 188 4.84 -0.63 -6.68
N VAL A 189 4.38 -0.56 -5.44
CA VAL A 189 5.22 -0.71 -4.25
C VAL A 189 4.86 -2.00 -3.54
N SER A 190 5.86 -2.66 -2.98
CA SER A 190 5.69 -3.96 -2.33
C SER A 190 6.55 -4.08 -1.07
N GLY A 191 6.13 -4.95 -0.17
CA GLY A 191 6.87 -5.43 0.99
C GLY A 191 7.14 -6.93 0.88
N HIS A 192 6.78 -7.67 1.94
CA HIS A 192 6.83 -9.14 2.00
C HIS A 192 8.26 -9.70 1.86
N VAL A 193 9.23 -9.14 2.59
CA VAL A 193 10.66 -9.50 2.62
C VAL A 193 11.07 -10.12 3.94
#